data_7cd7913a5974cf7f335d77c192a2903e
#
_entry.id   7cd7913a5974cf7f335d77c192a2903e
#
_cell.length_a   1.000
_cell.length_b   1.000
_cell.length_c   1.000
_cell.angle_alpha   90.00
_cell.angle_beta   90.00
_cell.angle_gamma   90.00
#
_symmetry.space_group_name_H-M   'P 1'
#
loop_
_entity.id
_entity.type
_entity.pdbx_description
1 polymer ?
#
loop_
_entity_poly.entity_id
_entity_poly.type
_entity_poly.pdbx_seq_one_letter_code
_entity_poly.pdbx_strand_id
1 'polypeptide(L)'
;NRRVPGLRREEVALLAGVSVEYYVRLERGNLGGASEPVLDAIAAALQLDEAERTHLHDLARASDRTRAGVRQPGRVVRPPVQWLLDSMTGTAAYVRTARTDILAANSLARALYAPVYAMPGRPNVARFIFLDQGAPDFFIEWDKVAWEATALLRMTAAEFPYDHGLTELVGELCTRSEHFRRLWATHDVRLHRTGVKRFRHPVAGDLTLAYEGMDVATDPGLRLNAYVAEPGTESAERFALLA
;
A
#
# COMPACT_ATOMS: atom_id res chain seq x y z
N ASN A 1 -26.66 -21.89 -21.06
CA ASN A 1 -25.29 -21.96 -21.62
C ASN A 1 -24.40 -20.94 -20.97
N ARG A 2 -23.42 -21.37 -20.17
CA ARG A 2 -22.40 -20.51 -19.58
C ARG A 2 -21.48 -19.99 -20.69
N ARG A 3 -21.41 -18.67 -20.90
CA ARG A 3 -20.51 -18.04 -21.89
C ARG A 3 -19.16 -17.64 -21.28
N VAL A 4 -19.07 -17.51 -19.94
CA VAL A 4 -17.87 -17.09 -19.22
C VAL A 4 -17.75 -17.91 -17.92
N PRO A 5 -16.56 -18.36 -17.48
CA PRO A 5 -16.37 -18.97 -16.16
C PRO A 5 -16.59 -17.93 -15.05
N GLY A 6 -17.20 -18.35 -13.93
CA GLY A 6 -17.50 -17.52 -12.76
C GLY A 6 -18.94 -17.66 -12.27
N LEU A 7 -19.25 -17.08 -11.11
CA LEU A 7 -20.59 -17.03 -10.55
C LEU A 7 -21.45 -15.97 -11.26
N ARG A 8 -22.73 -16.29 -11.46
CA ARG A 8 -23.71 -15.29 -11.91
C ARG A 8 -24.17 -14.43 -10.73
N ARG A 9 -24.68 -13.23 -11.00
CA ARG A 9 -25.25 -12.34 -9.98
C ARG A 9 -26.30 -13.03 -9.11
N GLU A 10 -27.14 -13.83 -9.71
CA GLU A 10 -28.18 -14.64 -9.04
C GLU A 10 -27.55 -15.68 -8.09
N GLU A 11 -26.44 -16.32 -8.53
CA GLU A 11 -25.74 -17.32 -7.73
C GLU A 11 -25.02 -16.65 -6.53
N VAL A 12 -24.38 -15.49 -6.75
CA VAL A 12 -23.75 -14.73 -5.65
C VAL A 12 -24.80 -14.23 -4.66
N ALA A 13 -25.90 -13.67 -5.14
CA ALA A 13 -27.00 -13.18 -4.28
C ALA A 13 -27.58 -14.31 -3.44
N LEU A 14 -27.82 -15.48 -4.02
CA LEU A 14 -28.31 -16.67 -3.32
C LEU A 14 -27.34 -17.12 -2.24
N LEU A 15 -26.04 -17.23 -2.57
CA LEU A 15 -25.00 -17.65 -1.63
C LEU A 15 -24.81 -16.66 -0.48
N ALA A 16 -24.95 -15.36 -0.76
CA ALA A 16 -24.85 -14.30 0.23
C ALA A 16 -26.14 -14.05 1.01
N GLY A 17 -27.22 -14.74 0.70
CA GLY A 17 -28.53 -14.59 1.38
C GLY A 17 -29.19 -13.24 1.16
N VAL A 18 -28.98 -12.60 0.01
CA VAL A 18 -29.54 -11.28 -0.36
C VAL A 18 -30.37 -11.39 -1.65
N SER A 19 -31.22 -10.36 -1.92
CA SER A 19 -31.92 -10.32 -3.20
C SER A 19 -30.97 -9.97 -4.35
N VAL A 20 -31.29 -10.39 -5.57
CA VAL A 20 -30.52 -10.09 -6.77
C VAL A 20 -30.45 -8.59 -7.01
N GLU A 21 -31.57 -7.88 -6.81
CA GLU A 21 -31.65 -6.43 -6.96
C GLU A 21 -30.75 -5.70 -5.95
N TYR A 22 -30.69 -6.22 -4.71
CA TYR A 22 -29.83 -5.68 -3.68
C TYR A 22 -28.36 -5.87 -4.04
N TYR A 23 -27.96 -7.09 -4.48
CA TYR A 23 -26.59 -7.36 -4.94
C TYR A 23 -26.20 -6.47 -6.13
N VAL A 24 -27.06 -6.34 -7.15
CA VAL A 24 -26.82 -5.45 -8.31
C VAL A 24 -26.67 -3.99 -7.88
N ARG A 25 -27.43 -3.53 -6.87
CA ARG A 25 -27.28 -2.19 -6.30
C ARG A 25 -25.90 -1.98 -5.68
N LEU A 26 -25.40 -2.98 -4.92
CA LEU A 26 -24.08 -2.94 -4.31
C LEU A 26 -22.97 -2.96 -5.38
N GLU A 27 -23.10 -3.82 -6.38
CA GLU A 27 -22.13 -3.94 -7.50
C GLU A 27 -22.01 -2.63 -8.30
N ARG A 28 -23.08 -1.83 -8.36
CA ARG A 28 -23.08 -0.48 -8.97
C ARG A 28 -22.47 0.60 -8.07
N GLY A 29 -21.86 0.24 -6.94
CA GLY A 29 -21.22 1.17 -6.00
C GLY A 29 -22.20 1.83 -5.01
N ASN A 30 -23.46 1.43 -4.97
CA ASN A 30 -24.45 1.97 -4.04
C ASN A 30 -24.41 1.16 -2.72
N LEU A 31 -23.30 1.28 -1.99
CA LEU A 31 -22.98 0.50 -0.79
C LEU A 31 -23.58 1.10 0.50
N GLY A 32 -24.18 2.30 0.41
CA GLY A 32 -24.76 2.99 1.56
C GLY A 32 -25.81 2.13 2.28
N GLY A 33 -25.59 1.90 3.60
CA GLY A 33 -26.44 1.08 4.43
C GLY A 33 -26.25 -0.45 4.28
N ALA A 34 -25.20 -0.91 3.60
CA ALA A 34 -24.82 -2.32 3.64
C ALA A 34 -24.23 -2.68 5.02
N SER A 35 -24.87 -3.62 5.74
CA SER A 35 -24.37 -4.05 7.03
C SER A 35 -23.11 -4.92 6.90
N GLU A 36 -22.22 -4.89 7.91
CA GLU A 36 -21.01 -5.72 7.92
C GLU A 36 -21.30 -7.23 7.69
N PRO A 37 -22.35 -7.85 8.29
CA PRO A 37 -22.70 -9.23 7.99
C PRO A 37 -23.02 -9.51 6.53
N VAL A 38 -23.64 -8.56 5.83
CA VAL A 38 -23.95 -8.70 4.39
C VAL A 38 -22.67 -8.63 3.55
N LEU A 39 -21.76 -7.72 3.87
CA LEU A 39 -20.46 -7.63 3.20
C LEU A 39 -19.64 -8.89 3.41
N ASP A 40 -19.65 -9.45 4.61
CA ASP A 40 -18.99 -10.72 4.95
C ASP A 40 -19.58 -11.90 4.17
N ALA A 41 -20.89 -11.96 4.05
CA ALA A 41 -21.58 -13.00 3.28
C ALA A 41 -21.23 -12.91 1.77
N ILE A 42 -21.14 -11.69 1.22
CA ILE A 42 -20.72 -11.46 -0.15
C ILE A 42 -19.24 -11.85 -0.35
N ALA A 43 -18.36 -11.47 0.59
CA ALA A 43 -16.95 -11.84 0.56
C ALA A 43 -16.78 -13.37 0.56
N ALA A 44 -17.53 -14.07 1.41
CA ALA A 44 -17.53 -15.53 1.46
C ALA A 44 -18.06 -16.16 0.17
N ALA A 45 -19.17 -15.64 -0.40
CA ALA A 45 -19.75 -16.13 -1.65
C ALA A 45 -18.77 -15.96 -2.84
N LEU A 46 -17.99 -14.88 -2.84
CA LEU A 46 -16.98 -14.60 -3.86
C LEU A 46 -15.62 -15.22 -3.55
N GLN A 47 -15.46 -15.90 -2.41
CA GLN A 47 -14.22 -16.50 -1.92
C GLN A 47 -13.06 -15.48 -1.84
N LEU A 48 -13.37 -14.26 -1.40
CA LEU A 48 -12.38 -13.21 -1.23
C LEU A 48 -11.37 -13.58 -0.14
N ASP A 49 -10.10 -13.27 -0.39
CA ASP A 49 -9.05 -13.36 0.64
C ASP A 49 -9.19 -12.23 1.67
N GLU A 50 -8.35 -12.24 2.74
CA GLU A 50 -8.42 -11.27 3.83
C GLU A 50 -8.17 -9.83 3.34
N ALA A 51 -7.32 -9.63 2.33
CA ALA A 51 -7.03 -8.33 1.77
C ALA A 51 -8.20 -7.80 0.93
N GLU A 52 -8.78 -8.66 0.10
CA GLU A 52 -9.94 -8.35 -0.73
C GLU A 52 -11.17 -8.08 0.13
N ARG A 53 -11.36 -8.85 1.21
CA ARG A 53 -12.42 -8.63 2.20
C ARG A 53 -12.26 -7.28 2.89
N THR A 54 -11.06 -6.96 3.37
CA THR A 54 -10.76 -5.65 3.96
C THR A 54 -11.06 -4.52 2.98
N HIS A 55 -10.65 -4.68 1.72
CA HIS A 55 -10.91 -3.70 0.67
C HIS A 55 -12.41 -3.51 0.39
N LEU A 56 -13.21 -4.58 0.36
CA LEU A 56 -14.66 -4.50 0.22
C LEU A 56 -15.30 -3.68 1.36
N HIS A 57 -14.87 -3.94 2.61
CA HIS A 57 -15.34 -3.17 3.77
C HIS A 57 -14.93 -1.69 3.70
N ASP A 58 -13.72 -1.38 3.23
CA ASP A 58 -13.25 0.00 3.08
C ASP A 58 -14.04 0.75 2.00
N LEU A 59 -14.36 0.11 0.88
CA LEU A 59 -15.26 0.68 -0.14
C LEU A 59 -16.64 0.97 0.41
N ALA A 60 -17.22 0.07 1.22
CA ALA A 60 -18.53 0.26 1.85
C ALA A 60 -18.52 1.44 2.84
N ARG A 61 -17.49 1.49 3.71
CA ARG A 61 -17.30 2.60 4.67
C ARG A 61 -17.10 3.95 3.96
N ALA A 62 -16.38 3.95 2.83
CA ALA A 62 -16.18 5.16 2.03
C ALA A 62 -17.50 5.70 1.46
N SER A 63 -18.41 4.81 1.05
CA SER A 63 -19.73 5.21 0.54
C SER A 63 -20.64 5.81 1.63
N ASP A 64 -20.47 5.42 2.90
CA ASP A 64 -21.24 5.99 4.03
C ASP A 64 -20.61 7.30 4.55
N ARG A 65 -19.32 7.53 4.35
CA ARG A 65 -18.59 8.72 4.83
C ARG A 65 -18.81 10.01 4.03
N THR A 66 -19.73 10.06 3.09
CA THR A 66 -20.09 11.28 2.35
C THR A 66 -20.49 12.48 3.23
N ARG A 67 -20.55 12.32 4.56
CA ARG A 67 -20.99 13.36 5.52
C ARG A 67 -19.99 13.77 6.60
N ALA A 68 -18.87 13.05 6.80
CA ALA A 68 -17.87 13.45 7.79
C ALA A 68 -16.58 13.83 7.06
N GLY A 69 -16.19 15.09 7.14
CA GLY A 69 -14.94 15.60 6.56
C GLY A 69 -13.75 14.72 6.98
N VAL A 70 -13.20 13.98 6.03
CA VAL A 70 -12.02 13.13 6.26
C VAL A 70 -10.86 14.02 6.65
N ARG A 71 -10.41 13.92 7.89
CA ARG A 71 -9.17 14.56 8.35
C ARG A 71 -8.04 14.06 7.44
N GLN A 72 -7.42 14.99 6.69
CA GLN A 72 -6.24 14.64 5.88
C GLN A 72 -5.17 14.04 6.81
N PRO A 73 -4.53 12.92 6.42
CA PRO A 73 -3.44 12.34 7.19
C PRO A 73 -2.41 13.40 7.53
N GLY A 74 -1.93 13.41 8.78
CA GLY A 74 -1.00 14.41 9.28
C GLY A 74 0.22 14.60 8.36
N ARG A 75 0.53 15.85 8.02
CA ARG A 75 1.69 16.18 7.19
C ARG A 75 3.00 16.29 8.00
N VAL A 76 2.91 16.17 9.32
CA VAL A 76 4.03 16.37 10.23
C VAL A 76 4.08 15.20 11.22
N VAL A 77 5.25 14.62 11.35
CA VAL A 77 5.52 13.57 12.35
C VAL A 77 5.80 14.24 13.68
N ARG A 78 5.19 13.74 14.76
CA ARG A 78 5.40 14.26 16.12
C ARG A 78 6.83 13.97 16.59
N PRO A 79 7.45 14.89 17.37
CA PRO A 79 8.82 14.72 17.87
C PRO A 79 9.10 13.36 18.55
N PRO A 80 8.23 12.80 19.42
CA PRO A 80 8.47 11.50 20.02
C PRO A 80 8.59 10.34 19.00
N VAL A 81 7.89 10.42 17.86
CA VAL A 81 8.01 9.42 16.80
C VAL A 81 9.37 9.54 16.10
N GLN A 82 9.89 10.76 15.89
CA GLN A 82 11.24 10.97 15.37
C GLN A 82 12.29 10.43 16.35
N TRP A 83 12.14 10.71 17.65
CA TRP A 83 13.08 10.18 18.66
C TRP A 83 13.09 8.65 18.69
N LEU A 84 11.91 8.00 18.53
CA LEU A 84 11.81 6.56 18.40
C LEU A 84 12.57 6.05 17.16
N LEU A 85 12.39 6.69 16.00
CA LEU A 85 13.14 6.36 14.78
C LEU A 85 14.66 6.48 15.02
N ASP A 86 15.11 7.56 15.62
CA ASP A 86 16.53 7.82 15.86
C ASP A 86 17.15 6.84 16.85
N SER A 87 16.35 6.23 17.73
CA SER A 87 16.80 5.18 18.66
C SER A 87 16.98 3.80 18.01
N MET A 88 16.46 3.60 16.79
CA MET A 88 16.55 2.34 16.04
C MET A 88 17.87 2.28 15.23
N THR A 89 19.01 2.07 15.90
CA THR A 89 20.34 2.17 15.27
C THR A 89 20.69 1.03 14.30
N GLY A 90 20.11 -0.17 14.50
CA GLY A 90 20.34 -1.35 13.63
C GLY A 90 19.19 -1.62 12.64
N THR A 91 18.23 -0.70 12.53
CA THR A 91 17.02 -0.86 11.73
C THR A 91 16.86 0.36 10.84
N ALA A 92 16.70 0.18 9.53
CA ALA A 92 16.31 1.30 8.66
C ALA A 92 14.80 1.53 8.82
N ALA A 93 14.44 2.62 9.50
CA ALA A 93 13.05 2.92 9.82
C ALA A 93 12.62 4.30 9.31
N TYR A 94 11.43 4.36 8.70
CA TYR A 94 10.83 5.59 8.26
C TYR A 94 9.31 5.60 8.44
N VAL A 95 8.75 6.80 8.60
CA VAL A 95 7.30 7.03 8.61
C VAL A 95 6.89 7.64 7.29
N ARG A 96 5.85 7.06 6.69
CA ARG A 96 5.26 7.53 5.45
C ARG A 96 3.77 7.82 5.57
N THR A 97 3.26 8.60 4.65
CA THR A 97 1.83 8.79 4.45
C THR A 97 1.21 7.59 3.72
N ALA A 98 -0.11 7.55 3.67
CA ALA A 98 -0.86 6.64 2.82
C ALA A 98 -0.54 6.79 1.32
N ARG A 99 -0.09 7.99 0.88
CA ARG A 99 0.39 8.28 -0.50
C ARG A 99 1.85 7.91 -0.73
N THR A 100 2.47 7.20 0.21
CA THR A 100 3.89 6.80 0.17
C THR A 100 4.93 7.92 0.26
N ASP A 101 4.53 9.15 0.65
CA ASP A 101 5.49 10.21 0.96
C ASP A 101 6.24 9.88 2.24
N ILE A 102 7.57 9.94 2.22
CA ILE A 102 8.39 9.79 3.43
C ILE A 102 8.38 11.10 4.19
N LEU A 103 7.88 11.07 5.42
CA LEU A 103 7.79 12.26 6.30
C LEU A 103 8.95 12.35 7.29
N ALA A 104 9.39 11.21 7.80
CA ALA A 104 10.46 11.09 8.79
C ALA A 104 11.22 9.79 8.56
N ALA A 105 12.51 9.79 8.87
CA ALA A 105 13.35 8.61 8.76
C ALA A 105 14.58 8.76 9.67
N ASN A 106 15.10 7.63 10.14
CA ASN A 106 16.42 7.63 10.78
C ASN A 106 17.56 7.68 9.73
N SER A 107 18.81 7.79 10.19
CA SER A 107 19.99 7.86 9.33
C SER A 107 20.11 6.65 8.40
N LEU A 108 19.92 5.44 8.95
CA LEU A 108 20.05 4.20 8.22
C LEU A 108 18.99 4.06 7.11
N ALA A 109 17.73 4.49 7.36
CA ALA A 109 16.70 4.51 6.33
C ALA A 109 16.98 5.56 5.24
N ARG A 110 17.56 6.72 5.60
CA ARG A 110 18.00 7.72 4.62
C ARG A 110 19.12 7.18 3.74
N ALA A 111 20.07 6.45 4.33
CA ALA A 111 21.15 5.80 3.59
C ALA A 111 20.58 4.69 2.67
N LEU A 112 19.75 3.79 3.18
CA LEU A 112 19.13 2.71 2.39
C LEU A 112 18.32 3.26 1.20
N TYR A 113 17.52 4.29 1.42
CA TYR A 113 16.67 4.91 0.40
C TYR A 113 17.29 6.17 -0.24
N ALA A 114 18.64 6.30 -0.21
CA ALA A 114 19.33 7.45 -0.80
C ALA A 114 18.87 7.76 -2.24
N PRO A 115 18.61 6.78 -3.14
CA PRO A 115 18.09 7.08 -4.46
C PRO A 115 16.70 7.75 -4.46
N VAL A 116 15.83 7.39 -3.51
CA VAL A 116 14.51 8.04 -3.36
C VAL A 116 14.66 9.50 -2.92
N TYR A 117 15.63 9.78 -2.02
CA TYR A 117 15.92 11.13 -1.57
C TYR A 117 16.61 12.01 -2.62
N ALA A 118 17.26 11.39 -3.61
CA ALA A 118 17.89 12.10 -4.74
C ALA A 118 16.86 12.61 -5.77
N MET A 119 15.62 12.10 -5.74
CA MET A 119 14.56 12.59 -6.63
C MET A 119 14.15 14.03 -6.29
N PRO A 120 13.76 14.82 -7.31
CA PRO A 120 13.23 16.16 -7.07
C PRO A 120 11.96 16.16 -6.22
N GLY A 121 11.87 17.10 -5.27
CA GLY A 121 10.69 17.31 -4.45
C GLY A 121 10.67 16.48 -3.18
N ARG A 122 9.47 16.15 -2.70
CA ARG A 122 9.30 15.33 -1.49
C ARG A 122 9.61 13.86 -1.81
N PRO A 123 10.46 13.20 -0.99
CA PRO A 123 10.74 11.77 -1.18
C PRO A 123 9.45 10.95 -1.17
N ASN A 124 9.19 10.24 -2.26
CA ASN A 124 7.99 9.42 -2.44
C ASN A 124 8.37 8.08 -3.05
N VAL A 125 8.04 7.00 -2.34
CA VAL A 125 8.46 5.64 -2.75
C VAL A 125 7.77 5.19 -4.03
N ALA A 126 6.49 5.52 -4.23
CA ALA A 126 5.78 5.14 -5.46
C ALA A 126 6.32 5.90 -6.69
N ARG A 127 6.62 7.20 -6.56
CA ARG A 127 7.27 7.95 -7.65
C ARG A 127 8.62 7.34 -8.01
N PHE A 128 9.43 6.98 -7.03
CA PHE A 128 10.70 6.31 -7.31
C PHE A 128 10.48 4.99 -8.07
N ILE A 129 9.61 4.11 -7.57
CA ILE A 129 9.35 2.80 -8.19
C ILE A 129 8.94 2.93 -9.66
N PHE A 130 8.10 3.91 -10.01
CA PHE A 130 7.47 4.00 -11.33
C PHE A 130 8.04 5.05 -12.26
N LEU A 131 8.75 6.06 -11.75
CA LEU A 131 9.20 7.20 -12.55
C LEU A 131 10.72 7.34 -12.61
N ASP A 132 11.46 6.66 -11.72
CA ASP A 132 12.92 6.65 -11.76
C ASP A 132 13.45 5.48 -12.59
N GLN A 133 14.39 5.78 -13.50
CA GLN A 133 14.97 4.75 -14.38
C GLN A 133 15.87 3.76 -13.64
N GLY A 134 16.42 4.14 -12.48
CA GLY A 134 17.24 3.27 -11.65
C GLY A 134 16.44 2.34 -10.73
N ALA A 135 15.11 2.51 -10.61
CA ALA A 135 14.31 1.69 -9.72
C ALA A 135 14.34 0.18 -10.06
N PRO A 136 14.32 -0.26 -11.34
CA PRO A 136 14.46 -1.68 -11.70
C PRO A 136 15.82 -2.27 -11.31
N ASP A 137 16.88 -1.46 -11.32
CA ASP A 137 18.20 -1.89 -10.88
C ASP A 137 18.31 -1.92 -9.35
N PHE A 138 17.65 -0.99 -8.67
CA PHE A 138 17.67 -0.87 -7.22
C PHE A 138 16.86 -1.98 -6.52
N PHE A 139 15.69 -2.37 -7.04
CA PHE A 139 14.88 -3.47 -6.51
C PHE A 139 15.12 -4.73 -7.34
N ILE A 140 15.78 -5.74 -6.78
CA ILE A 140 16.09 -7.00 -7.49
C ILE A 140 14.80 -7.69 -8.00
N GLU A 141 13.70 -7.57 -7.24
CA GLU A 141 12.37 -8.07 -7.61
C GLU A 141 11.43 -6.90 -7.95
N TRP A 142 11.86 -6.01 -8.86
CA TRP A 142 11.15 -4.76 -9.14
C TRP A 142 9.68 -4.96 -9.54
N ASP A 143 9.36 -5.96 -10.38
CA ASP A 143 7.97 -6.23 -10.79
C ASP A 143 7.07 -6.54 -9.59
N LYS A 144 7.57 -7.32 -8.62
CA LYS A 144 6.85 -7.62 -7.38
C LYS A 144 6.65 -6.36 -6.54
N VAL A 145 7.70 -5.54 -6.39
CA VAL A 145 7.64 -4.28 -5.64
C VAL A 145 6.67 -3.29 -6.29
N ALA A 146 6.67 -3.19 -7.62
CA ALA A 146 5.73 -2.36 -8.38
C ALA A 146 4.28 -2.83 -8.20
N TRP A 147 4.05 -4.12 -8.25
CA TRP A 147 2.74 -4.70 -8.02
C TRP A 147 2.24 -4.45 -6.58
N GLU A 148 3.08 -4.69 -5.56
CA GLU A 148 2.77 -4.41 -4.15
C GLU A 148 2.44 -2.92 -3.92
N ALA A 149 3.22 -2.02 -4.52
CA ALA A 149 3.00 -0.57 -4.42
C ALA A 149 1.67 -0.15 -5.08
N THR A 150 1.31 -0.75 -6.22
CA THR A 150 0.03 -0.50 -6.88
C THR A 150 -1.15 -0.99 -6.05
N ALA A 151 -1.06 -2.20 -5.50
CA ALA A 151 -2.09 -2.76 -4.63
C ALA A 151 -2.31 -1.88 -3.38
N LEU A 152 -1.22 -1.41 -2.76
CA LEU A 152 -1.26 -0.48 -1.64
C LEU A 152 -1.97 0.83 -1.99
N LEU A 153 -1.61 1.48 -3.11
CA LEU A 153 -2.24 2.73 -3.54
C LEU A 153 -3.73 2.55 -3.83
N ARG A 154 -4.12 1.39 -4.39
CA ARG A 154 -5.54 1.08 -4.65
C ARG A 154 -6.33 0.93 -3.37
N MET A 155 -5.81 0.21 -2.38
CA MET A 155 -6.44 0.11 -1.06
C MET A 155 -6.57 1.47 -0.40
N THR A 156 -5.50 2.28 -0.47
CA THR A 156 -5.52 3.66 0.03
C THR A 156 -6.59 4.50 -0.67
N ALA A 157 -6.77 4.34 -1.98
CA ALA A 157 -7.80 5.05 -2.73
C ALA A 157 -9.23 4.64 -2.32
N ALA A 158 -9.43 3.39 -1.94
CA ALA A 158 -10.69 2.93 -1.38
C ALA A 158 -10.96 3.48 0.02
N GLU A 159 -9.91 3.50 0.86
CA GLU A 159 -10.00 4.04 2.22
C GLU A 159 -10.20 5.57 2.25
N PHE A 160 -9.54 6.29 1.32
CA PHE A 160 -9.56 7.77 1.24
C PHE A 160 -10.01 8.26 -0.15
N PRO A 161 -11.26 8.03 -0.57
CA PRO A 161 -11.72 8.29 -1.94
C PRO A 161 -11.74 9.79 -2.32
N TYR A 162 -11.72 10.68 -1.33
CA TYR A 162 -11.73 12.14 -1.53
C TYR A 162 -10.34 12.78 -1.30
N ASP A 163 -9.28 11.96 -1.24
CA ASP A 163 -7.93 12.46 -1.13
C ASP A 163 -7.42 12.96 -2.49
N HIS A 164 -7.53 14.28 -2.73
CA HIS A 164 -7.07 14.93 -3.96
C HIS A 164 -5.60 14.62 -4.28
N GLY A 165 -4.72 14.65 -3.29
CA GLY A 165 -3.29 14.38 -3.54
C GLY A 165 -3.00 12.93 -3.89
N LEU A 166 -3.82 11.98 -3.43
CA LEU A 166 -3.74 10.59 -3.90
C LEU A 166 -4.25 10.47 -5.34
N THR A 167 -5.36 11.15 -5.66
CA THR A 167 -5.89 11.21 -7.03
C THR A 167 -4.87 11.82 -7.99
N GLU A 168 -4.19 12.91 -7.59
CA GLU A 168 -3.12 13.54 -8.36
C GLU A 168 -1.93 12.59 -8.56
N LEU A 169 -1.48 11.90 -7.49
CA LEU A 169 -0.40 10.92 -7.58
C LEU A 169 -0.75 9.77 -8.54
N VAL A 170 -1.93 9.18 -8.41
CA VAL A 170 -2.40 8.10 -9.29
C VAL A 170 -2.49 8.59 -10.73
N GLY A 171 -3.03 9.79 -10.96
CA GLY A 171 -3.10 10.41 -12.28
C GLY A 171 -1.71 10.64 -12.90
N GLU A 172 -0.75 11.16 -12.10
CA GLU A 172 0.64 11.33 -12.52
C GLU A 172 1.26 9.98 -12.92
N LEU A 173 1.13 8.95 -12.07
CA LEU A 173 1.69 7.63 -12.32
C LEU A 173 1.05 6.95 -13.55
N CYS A 174 -0.26 7.06 -13.71
CA CYS A 174 -0.96 6.54 -14.90
C CYS A 174 -0.51 7.23 -16.20
N THR A 175 -0.21 8.53 -16.14
CA THR A 175 0.21 9.31 -17.32
C THR A 175 1.65 9.03 -17.69
N ARG A 176 2.55 8.92 -16.70
CA ARG A 176 4.00 8.87 -16.91
C ARG A 176 4.59 7.46 -16.91
N SER A 177 3.86 6.45 -16.38
CA SER A 177 4.31 5.06 -16.31
C SER A 177 3.31 4.12 -16.97
N GLU A 178 3.69 3.55 -18.12
CA GLU A 178 2.88 2.51 -18.77
C GLU A 178 2.74 1.27 -17.90
N HIS A 179 3.82 0.91 -17.18
CA HIS A 179 3.81 -0.23 -16.27
C HIS A 179 2.79 -0.04 -15.13
N PHE A 180 2.78 1.14 -14.48
CA PHE A 180 1.78 1.46 -13.46
C PHE A 180 0.37 1.41 -14.02
N ARG A 181 0.13 2.02 -15.20
CA ARG A 181 -1.19 2.04 -15.84
C ARG A 181 -1.72 0.63 -16.10
N ARG A 182 -0.88 -0.30 -16.55
CA ARG A 182 -1.26 -1.71 -16.74
C ARG A 182 -1.63 -2.37 -15.43
N LEU A 183 -0.79 -2.26 -14.40
CA LEU A 183 -1.06 -2.81 -13.08
C LEU A 183 -2.31 -2.20 -12.46
N TRP A 184 -2.50 -0.88 -12.60
CA TRP A 184 -3.69 -0.19 -12.08
C TRP A 184 -4.99 -0.70 -12.71
N ALA A 185 -4.97 -1.13 -13.96
CA ALA A 185 -6.14 -1.66 -14.67
C ALA A 185 -6.54 -3.09 -14.24
N THR A 186 -5.64 -3.88 -13.64
CA THR A 186 -5.91 -5.30 -13.29
C THR A 186 -6.78 -5.50 -12.06
N HIS A 187 -7.01 -4.48 -11.24
CA HIS A 187 -7.83 -4.52 -10.00
C HIS A 187 -7.40 -5.58 -8.97
N ASP A 188 -6.14 -6.00 -9.02
CA ASP A 188 -5.59 -6.97 -8.08
C ASP A 188 -5.29 -6.30 -6.72
N VAL A 189 -5.75 -6.88 -5.61
CA VAL A 189 -5.61 -6.32 -4.27
C VAL A 189 -4.99 -7.38 -3.36
N ARG A 190 -3.76 -7.15 -2.91
CA ARG A 190 -3.11 -7.96 -1.87
C ARG A 190 -2.36 -7.08 -0.89
N LEU A 191 -2.51 -7.39 0.40
CA LEU A 191 -1.79 -6.73 1.48
C LEU A 191 -0.52 -7.50 1.82
N HIS A 192 0.62 -6.83 1.66
CA HIS A 192 1.87 -7.31 2.24
C HIS A 192 2.32 -6.31 3.31
N ARG A 193 1.98 -6.61 4.57
CA ARG A 193 2.42 -5.80 5.73
C ARG A 193 3.81 -6.21 6.20
N THR A 194 4.22 -7.42 5.91
CA THR A 194 5.49 -8.04 6.27
C THR A 194 6.04 -8.83 5.10
N GLY A 195 7.33 -9.07 5.07
CA GLY A 195 7.97 -9.87 4.03
C GLY A 195 9.47 -9.63 3.94
N VAL A 196 10.03 -10.04 2.82
CA VAL A 196 11.45 -9.84 2.48
C VAL A 196 11.53 -9.00 1.21
N LYS A 197 12.41 -8.00 1.23
CA LYS A 197 12.72 -7.16 0.07
C LYS A 197 14.20 -7.23 -0.26
N ARG A 198 14.49 -7.39 -1.53
CA ARG A 198 15.86 -7.51 -2.03
C ARG A 198 16.25 -6.25 -2.78
N PHE A 199 17.37 -5.65 -2.36
CA PHE A 199 17.90 -4.41 -2.93
C PHE A 199 19.26 -4.67 -3.58
N ARG A 200 19.55 -3.97 -4.66
CA ARG A 200 20.91 -3.76 -5.16
C ARG A 200 21.29 -2.33 -4.81
N HIS A 201 21.90 -2.18 -3.63
CA HIS A 201 22.23 -0.86 -3.11
C HIS A 201 23.55 -0.36 -3.73
N PRO A 202 23.64 0.91 -4.20
CA PRO A 202 24.82 1.40 -4.92
C PRO A 202 26.12 1.38 -4.08
N VAL A 203 26.01 1.47 -2.76
CA VAL A 203 27.16 1.46 -1.84
C VAL A 203 27.36 0.10 -1.17
N ALA A 204 26.27 -0.51 -0.65
CA ALA A 204 26.35 -1.75 0.13
C ALA A 204 26.18 -3.01 -0.72
N GLY A 205 25.91 -2.91 -2.02
CA GLY A 205 25.67 -4.07 -2.88
C GLY A 205 24.31 -4.74 -2.63
N ASP A 206 24.24 -6.04 -2.87
CA ASP A 206 22.98 -6.80 -2.73
C ASP A 206 22.65 -7.00 -1.25
N LEU A 207 21.42 -6.58 -0.87
CA LEU A 207 20.86 -6.68 0.47
C LEU A 207 19.54 -7.45 0.44
N THR A 208 19.38 -8.39 1.35
CA THR A 208 18.13 -9.09 1.63
C THR A 208 17.64 -8.67 3.01
N LEU A 209 16.55 -7.88 3.07
CA LEU A 209 16.06 -7.30 4.30
C LEU A 209 14.62 -7.74 4.56
N ALA A 210 14.36 -8.23 5.77
CA ALA A 210 12.99 -8.39 6.26
C ALA A 210 12.40 -7.01 6.53
N TYR A 211 11.09 -6.85 6.27
CA TYR A 211 10.41 -5.60 6.58
C TYR A 211 9.10 -5.83 7.32
N GLU A 212 8.78 -4.87 8.18
CA GLU A 212 7.52 -4.77 8.89
C GLU A 212 6.89 -3.40 8.66
N GLY A 213 5.58 -3.39 8.38
CA GLY A 213 4.78 -2.19 8.25
C GLY A 213 3.77 -2.09 9.39
N MET A 214 3.92 -1.06 10.23
CA MET A 214 3.11 -0.83 11.42
C MET A 214 2.30 0.46 11.27
N ASP A 215 1.00 0.41 11.56
CA ASP A 215 0.18 1.61 11.57
C ASP A 215 0.46 2.44 12.83
N VAL A 216 0.59 3.76 12.69
CA VAL A 216 0.76 4.67 13.82
C VAL A 216 -0.63 4.99 14.38
N ALA A 217 -1.05 4.25 15.39
CA ALA A 217 -2.42 4.28 15.93
C ALA A 217 -2.91 5.69 16.32
N THR A 218 -2.00 6.55 16.80
CA THR A 218 -2.30 7.93 17.20
C THR A 218 -2.37 8.93 16.05
N ASP A 219 -1.88 8.55 14.86
CA ASP A 219 -1.84 9.38 13.66
C ASP A 219 -2.37 8.56 12.46
N PRO A 220 -3.70 8.39 12.35
CA PRO A 220 -4.30 7.59 11.27
C PRO A 220 -3.83 8.03 9.88
N GLY A 221 -3.48 7.07 9.03
CA GLY A 221 -2.92 7.30 7.71
C GLY A 221 -1.40 7.46 7.67
N LEU A 222 -0.73 7.41 8.84
CA LEU A 222 0.73 7.27 8.92
C LEU A 222 1.10 5.81 9.19
N ARG A 223 2.15 5.37 8.51
CA ARG A 223 2.72 4.03 8.69
C ARG A 223 4.22 4.11 8.91
N LEU A 224 4.71 3.41 9.94
CA LEU A 224 6.12 3.14 10.15
C LEU A 224 6.49 1.89 9.37
N ASN A 225 7.53 1.99 8.54
CA ASN A 225 8.15 0.86 7.86
C ASN A 225 9.56 0.67 8.43
N ALA A 226 9.86 -0.55 8.86
CA ALA A 226 11.15 -0.94 9.43
C ALA A 226 11.77 -2.06 8.60
N TYR A 227 13.05 -1.96 8.30
CA TYR A 227 13.85 -2.94 7.57
C TYR A 227 14.99 -3.43 8.44
N VAL A 228 15.16 -4.74 8.51
CA VAL A 228 16.23 -5.39 9.26
C VAL A 228 16.88 -6.48 8.41
N ALA A 229 18.18 -6.65 8.55
CA ALA A 229 18.86 -7.81 8.00
C ALA A 229 18.81 -8.97 9.01
N GLU A 230 18.70 -10.20 8.51
CA GLU A 230 18.80 -11.39 9.36
C GLU A 230 20.20 -11.45 9.99
N PRO A 231 20.31 -11.57 11.33
CA PRO A 231 21.60 -11.59 12.01
C PRO A 231 22.51 -12.72 11.51
N GLY A 232 23.80 -12.42 11.38
CA GLY A 232 24.81 -13.41 10.95
C GLY A 232 24.85 -13.68 9.44
N THR A 233 24.12 -12.90 8.65
CA THR A 233 24.15 -12.98 7.18
C THR A 233 25.08 -11.93 6.57
N GLU A 234 25.55 -12.19 5.35
CA GLU A 234 26.31 -11.21 4.57
C GLU A 234 25.53 -9.90 4.36
N SER A 235 24.20 -9.99 4.23
CA SER A 235 23.34 -8.81 4.18
C SER A 235 23.41 -7.98 5.46
N ALA A 236 23.55 -8.59 6.64
CA ALA A 236 23.68 -7.85 7.90
C ALA A 236 25.01 -7.09 7.96
N GLU A 237 26.10 -7.72 7.51
CA GLU A 237 27.43 -7.07 7.45
C GLU A 237 27.40 -5.89 6.48
N ARG A 238 26.89 -6.08 5.28
CA ARG A 238 26.76 -5.03 4.26
C ARG A 238 25.83 -3.90 4.68
N PHE A 239 24.72 -4.27 5.34
CA PHE A 239 23.73 -3.28 5.82
C PHE A 239 24.32 -2.39 6.91
N ALA A 240 25.17 -2.93 7.78
CA ALA A 240 25.89 -2.15 8.79
C ALA A 240 26.84 -1.09 8.20
N LEU A 241 27.30 -1.24 6.96
CA LEU A 241 28.12 -0.22 6.28
C LEU A 241 27.35 1.06 5.95
N LEU A 242 26.02 1.03 6.03
CA LEU A 242 25.16 2.20 5.79
C LEU A 242 24.85 3.02 7.06
N ALA A 243 25.27 2.53 8.25
CA ALA A 243 24.97 3.12 9.56
C ALA A 243 25.80 4.37 9.90
#